data_bf2c0e0b52380a8686e882ff64e0c3ef
#
_entry.id   bf2c0e0b52380a8686e882ff64e0c3ef
#
_cell.length_a   1.000
_cell.length_b   1.000
_cell.length_c   1.000
_cell.angle_alpha   90.00
_cell.angle_beta   90.00
_cell.angle_gamma   90.00
#
_symmetry.space_group_name_H-M   'P 1'
#
loop_
_entity.id
_entity.type
_entity.pdbx_description
1 polymer ?
#
loop_
_entity_poly.entity_id
_entity_poly.type
_entity_poly.pdbx_seq_one_letter_code
_entity_poly.pdbx_strand_id
1 'polypeptide(L)'
;LVGSEMCIRDRYMPLPIALAHRLSRRLTQVRKEGIVDHLRPDGKTQVTFAYTDDNEPSHLDTVVISTQHDAEVDSAWLEGPLRSEVLEWVIKDAGLEKYYTEDTTLLVNPSGSFILGGPMGDAGLTGRKIIVDTYGGMARHGGGAFSGKDPSKVDRSAAYAMRWVAKNIVAAGLADRAEVQVAYAIGRAKPVGLYVETFGTAKEGLSDANIQAAVNQVFDLRPAAIIRELDLLRPIYAQTAAYGHFGRTDVELPWEQLNRVEALRAAAGL
;
A
#
# COMPACT_ATOMS: atom_id res chain seq x y z
N LEU A 1 -7.31 15.93 -1.14
CA LEU A 1 -6.84 14.60 -1.51
C LEU A 1 -5.36 14.51 -1.22
N VAL A 2 -4.96 13.52 -0.48
CA VAL A 2 -3.56 13.29 -0.12
C VAL A 2 -3.17 11.94 -0.68
N GLY A 3 -2.20 11.92 -1.56
CA GLY A 3 -1.47 10.71 -1.91
C GLY A 3 -0.10 10.81 -1.24
N SER A 4 0.40 9.71 -0.72
CA SER A 4 1.61 9.69 0.05
C SER A 4 2.43 8.48 -0.29
N GLU A 5 3.73 8.68 -0.46
CA GLU A 5 4.71 7.62 -0.63
C GLU A 5 5.65 7.61 0.55
N MET A 6 5.66 6.52 1.30
CA MET A 6 6.76 6.18 2.17
C MET A 6 7.56 5.05 1.52
N CYS A 7 8.75 5.36 1.10
CA CYS A 7 9.62 4.42 0.43
C CYS A 7 10.56 3.76 1.43
N ILE A 8 10.54 2.44 1.45
CA ILE A 8 11.73 1.65 1.72
C ILE A 8 12.37 1.42 0.37
N ARG A 9 13.65 1.76 0.19
CA ARG A 9 14.39 1.89 -1.07
C ARG A 9 14.06 0.88 -2.17
N ASP A 10 13.61 -0.33 -1.83
CA ASP A 10 13.47 -1.41 -2.80
C ASP A 10 12.04 -1.65 -3.30
N ARG A 11 11.01 -1.07 -2.68
CA ARG A 11 9.60 -1.44 -2.97
C ARG A 11 8.62 -0.28 -3.04
N TYR A 12 9.03 0.93 -2.75
CA TYR A 12 8.20 2.14 -2.77
C TYR A 12 6.92 2.04 -1.93
N MET A 13 6.92 1.23 -0.83
CA MET A 13 5.78 1.05 0.08
C MET A 13 6.23 0.98 1.54
N PRO A 14 5.43 1.47 2.49
CA PRO A 14 5.67 1.20 3.90
C PRO A 14 5.68 -0.31 4.18
N LEU A 15 6.71 -0.76 4.91
CA LEU A 15 6.95 -2.19 5.14
C LEU A 15 5.77 -2.89 5.85
N PRO A 16 5.14 -2.29 6.90
CA PRO A 16 4.06 -2.98 7.61
C PRO A 16 2.89 -3.35 6.69
N ILE A 17 2.36 -2.40 5.89
CA ILE A 17 1.23 -2.69 5.00
C ILE A 17 1.63 -3.59 3.84
N ALA A 18 2.85 -3.45 3.30
CA ALA A 18 3.35 -4.31 2.25
C ALA A 18 3.44 -5.77 2.71
N LEU A 19 3.92 -6.01 3.93
CA LEU A 19 3.96 -7.35 4.53
C LEU A 19 2.56 -7.87 4.84
N ALA A 20 1.67 -7.04 5.41
CA ALA A 20 0.30 -7.43 5.71
C ALA A 20 -0.46 -7.89 4.44
N HIS A 21 -0.32 -7.17 3.32
CA HIS A 21 -0.90 -7.59 2.04
C HIS A 21 -0.34 -8.91 1.52
N ARG A 22 0.97 -9.15 1.66
CA ARG A 22 1.61 -10.41 1.26
C ARG A 22 1.12 -11.58 2.09
N LEU A 23 1.01 -11.39 3.41
CA LEU A 23 0.46 -12.39 4.33
C LEU A 23 -0.99 -12.72 3.98
N SER A 24 -1.84 -11.73 3.73
CA SER A 24 -3.24 -11.94 3.33
C SER A 24 -3.35 -12.70 2.01
N ARG A 25 -2.48 -12.38 1.04
CA ARG A 25 -2.45 -13.08 -0.26
C ARG A 25 -1.99 -14.54 -0.07
N ARG A 26 -0.95 -14.76 0.71
CA ARG A 26 -0.45 -16.11 0.98
C ARG A 26 -1.47 -16.94 1.76
N LEU A 27 -2.15 -16.35 2.73
CA LEU A 27 -3.25 -16.99 3.46
C LEU A 27 -4.36 -17.47 2.50
N THR A 28 -4.72 -16.65 1.53
CA THR A 28 -5.69 -17.04 0.49
C THR A 28 -5.16 -18.15 -0.40
N GLN A 29 -3.88 -18.09 -0.77
CA GLN A 29 -3.24 -19.10 -1.61
C GLN A 29 -3.20 -20.45 -0.93
N VAL A 30 -2.69 -20.55 0.30
CA VAL A 30 -2.56 -21.84 1.02
C VAL A 30 -3.92 -22.49 1.24
N ARG A 31 -4.99 -21.70 1.45
CA ARG A 31 -6.36 -22.19 1.52
C ARG A 31 -6.86 -22.74 0.18
N LYS A 32 -6.67 -22.00 -0.92
CA LYS A 32 -7.18 -22.39 -2.24
C LYS A 32 -6.45 -23.59 -2.82
N GLU A 33 -5.16 -23.73 -2.52
CA GLU A 33 -4.32 -24.83 -2.99
C GLU A 33 -4.34 -26.05 -2.05
N GLY A 34 -5.07 -25.97 -0.93
CA GLY A 34 -5.16 -27.07 0.04
C GLY A 34 -3.82 -27.37 0.74
N ILE A 35 -2.96 -26.35 0.88
CA ILE A 35 -1.67 -26.50 1.60
C ILE A 35 -1.91 -26.53 3.12
N VAL A 36 -2.86 -25.70 3.59
CA VAL A 36 -3.32 -25.72 4.97
C VAL A 36 -4.81 -26.05 4.98
N ASP A 37 -5.15 -27.18 5.54
CA ASP A 37 -6.52 -27.64 5.65
C ASP A 37 -7.32 -26.79 6.65
N HIS A 38 -8.65 -26.98 6.65
CA HIS A 38 -9.61 -26.34 7.58
C HIS A 38 -9.74 -24.82 7.49
N LEU A 39 -8.98 -24.12 6.60
CA LEU A 39 -9.11 -22.68 6.40
C LEU A 39 -10.38 -22.33 5.64
N ARG A 40 -11.05 -21.26 6.08
CA ARG A 40 -12.23 -20.66 5.43
C ARG A 40 -11.89 -19.27 4.85
N PRO A 41 -12.78 -18.68 4.00
CA PRO A 41 -12.42 -17.51 3.19
C PRO A 41 -12.15 -16.22 3.96
N ASP A 42 -12.77 -15.99 5.12
CA ASP A 42 -12.59 -14.74 5.87
C ASP A 42 -11.26 -14.74 6.62
N GLY A 43 -10.51 -13.66 6.49
CA GLY A 43 -9.21 -13.54 7.14
C GLY A 43 -8.71 -12.11 7.19
N LYS A 44 -7.89 -11.83 8.20
CA LYS A 44 -7.26 -10.52 8.44
C LYS A 44 -5.82 -10.74 8.84
N THR A 45 -4.95 -9.82 8.42
CA THR A 45 -3.56 -9.78 8.85
C THR A 45 -3.22 -8.38 9.36
N GLN A 46 -2.44 -8.34 10.43
CA GLN A 46 -1.91 -7.10 10.99
C GLN A 46 -0.42 -7.29 11.26
N VAL A 47 0.35 -6.24 11.05
CA VAL A 47 1.80 -6.27 11.19
C VAL A 47 2.27 -5.05 11.97
N THR A 48 3.11 -5.26 12.96
CA THR A 48 3.78 -4.24 13.74
C THR A 48 5.29 -4.35 13.57
N PHE A 49 5.93 -3.27 13.16
CA PHE A 49 7.38 -3.13 13.11
C PHE A 49 7.84 -2.12 14.16
N ALA A 50 8.96 -2.40 14.80
CA ALA A 50 9.71 -1.38 15.50
C ALA A 50 10.57 -0.58 14.51
N TYR A 51 10.71 0.71 14.80
CA TYR A 51 11.51 1.65 14.01
C TYR A 51 12.54 2.33 14.92
N THR A 52 13.66 2.70 14.33
CA THR A 52 14.67 3.58 14.99
C THR A 52 14.18 5.02 15.00
N ASP A 53 14.89 5.89 15.73
CA ASP A 53 14.63 7.34 15.77
C ASP A 53 14.78 7.99 14.38
N ASP A 54 15.57 7.38 13.49
CA ASP A 54 15.74 7.81 12.10
C ASP A 54 14.65 7.27 11.15
N ASN A 55 13.58 6.67 11.71
CA ASN A 55 12.48 6.04 10.97
C ASN A 55 12.89 4.88 10.04
N GLU A 56 13.97 4.17 10.35
CA GLU A 56 14.35 2.95 9.67
C GLU A 56 13.76 1.73 10.38
N PRO A 57 13.22 0.72 9.64
CA PRO A 57 12.71 -0.50 10.25
C PRO A 57 13.81 -1.23 11.01
N SER A 58 13.55 -1.57 12.27
CA SER A 58 14.48 -2.28 13.16
C SER A 58 14.21 -3.78 13.16
N HIS A 59 13.02 -4.18 13.58
CA HIS A 59 12.60 -5.59 13.64
C HIS A 59 11.08 -5.74 13.51
N LEU A 60 10.66 -6.93 13.12
CA LEU A 60 9.27 -7.34 13.12
C LEU A 60 8.86 -7.71 14.55
N ASP A 61 8.05 -6.87 15.17
CA ASP A 61 7.59 -7.04 16.55
C ASP A 61 6.45 -8.07 16.64
N THR A 62 5.31 -7.78 16.00
CA THR A 62 4.12 -8.60 16.13
C THR A 62 3.43 -8.80 14.79
N VAL A 63 3.00 -10.03 14.53
CA VAL A 63 2.12 -10.41 13.43
C VAL A 63 0.84 -11.02 14.01
N VAL A 64 -0.31 -10.51 13.58
CA VAL A 64 -1.61 -11.10 13.89
C VAL A 64 -2.20 -11.70 12.62
N ILE A 65 -2.60 -12.95 12.67
CA ILE A 65 -3.36 -13.64 11.62
C ILE A 65 -4.68 -14.09 12.23
N SER A 66 -5.77 -13.46 11.84
CA SER A 66 -7.12 -13.92 12.18
C SER A 66 -7.72 -14.57 10.94
N THR A 67 -8.05 -15.85 11.03
CA THR A 67 -8.58 -16.61 9.91
C THR A 67 -9.78 -17.45 10.31
N GLN A 68 -10.80 -17.42 9.48
CA GLN A 68 -11.95 -18.31 9.63
C GLN A 68 -11.51 -19.75 9.37
N HIS A 69 -12.04 -20.68 10.18
CA HIS A 69 -11.68 -22.09 10.15
C HIS A 69 -12.87 -23.00 10.43
N ASP A 70 -12.72 -24.28 10.15
CA ASP A 70 -13.68 -25.31 10.50
C ASP A 70 -13.78 -25.51 12.02
N ALA A 71 -14.90 -26.02 12.50
CA ALA A 71 -15.12 -26.33 13.91
C ALA A 71 -14.26 -27.49 14.43
N GLU A 72 -13.60 -28.21 13.54
CA GLU A 72 -12.78 -29.40 13.85
C GLU A 72 -11.38 -29.02 14.39
N VAL A 73 -10.98 -27.77 14.25
CA VAL A 73 -9.65 -27.28 14.69
C VAL A 73 -9.80 -26.00 15.53
N ASP A 74 -8.78 -25.72 16.30
CA ASP A 74 -8.67 -24.52 17.14
C ASP A 74 -7.43 -23.66 16.77
N SER A 75 -7.25 -22.54 17.47
CA SER A 75 -6.13 -21.63 17.24
C SER A 75 -4.79 -22.27 17.50
N ALA A 76 -4.69 -23.22 18.45
CA ALA A 76 -3.45 -23.90 18.78
C ALA A 76 -3.02 -24.85 17.64
N TRP A 77 -3.99 -25.53 17.01
CA TRP A 77 -3.72 -26.34 15.82
C TRP A 77 -3.27 -25.48 14.63
N LEU A 78 -3.92 -24.31 14.44
CA LEU A 78 -3.63 -23.41 13.32
C LEU A 78 -2.26 -22.74 13.41
N GLU A 79 -1.72 -22.53 14.61
CA GLU A 79 -0.50 -21.73 14.79
C GLU A 79 0.71 -22.31 14.04
N GLY A 80 0.96 -23.62 14.13
CA GLY A 80 2.08 -24.28 13.45
C GLY A 80 2.03 -24.10 11.93
N PRO A 81 0.95 -24.56 11.26
CA PRO A 81 0.79 -24.39 9.82
C PRO A 81 0.82 -22.93 9.34
N LEU A 82 0.21 -22.00 10.07
CA LEU A 82 0.23 -20.59 9.69
C LEU A 82 1.60 -19.94 9.90
N ARG A 83 2.37 -20.38 10.89
CA ARG A 83 3.75 -19.95 11.08
C ARG A 83 4.61 -20.36 9.91
N SER A 84 4.64 -21.65 9.57
CA SER A 84 5.52 -22.19 8.52
C SER A 84 5.06 -21.80 7.12
N GLU A 85 3.78 -22.04 6.79
CA GLU A 85 3.26 -21.92 5.43
C GLU A 85 2.83 -20.50 5.03
N VAL A 86 2.60 -19.61 6.01
CA VAL A 86 2.19 -18.24 5.73
C VAL A 86 3.27 -17.26 6.16
N LEU A 87 3.60 -17.17 7.45
CA LEU A 87 4.52 -16.15 7.97
C LEU A 87 5.96 -16.37 7.45
N GLU A 88 6.57 -17.48 7.77
CA GLU A 88 7.97 -17.74 7.43
C GLU A 88 8.18 -17.85 5.92
N TRP A 89 7.20 -18.44 5.22
CA TRP A 89 7.23 -18.49 3.77
C TRP A 89 7.26 -17.06 3.17
N VAL A 90 6.38 -16.15 3.64
CA VAL A 90 6.33 -14.77 3.14
C VAL A 90 7.58 -13.99 3.53
N ILE A 91 8.10 -14.16 4.75
CA ILE A 91 9.35 -13.51 5.19
C ILE A 91 10.50 -13.87 4.25
N LYS A 92 10.64 -15.16 3.92
CA LYS A 92 11.68 -15.66 3.00
C LYS A 92 11.45 -15.16 1.57
N ASP A 93 10.23 -15.29 1.04
CA ASP A 93 9.88 -14.83 -0.32
C ASP A 93 10.10 -13.33 -0.48
N ALA A 94 9.88 -12.58 0.60
CA ALA A 94 10.04 -11.14 0.64
C ALA A 94 11.50 -10.68 0.89
N GLY A 95 12.44 -11.56 1.26
CA GLY A 95 13.80 -11.20 1.66
C GLY A 95 13.83 -10.35 2.92
N LEU A 96 12.98 -10.69 3.91
CA LEU A 96 12.79 -9.93 5.14
C LEU A 96 13.36 -10.65 6.38
N GLU A 97 14.15 -11.73 6.18
CA GLU A 97 14.69 -12.57 7.25
C GLU A 97 15.46 -11.75 8.30
N LYS A 98 16.14 -10.70 7.89
CA LYS A 98 16.90 -9.82 8.80
C LYS A 98 16.04 -9.13 9.86
N TYR A 99 14.72 -9.03 9.62
CA TYR A 99 13.79 -8.41 10.55
C TYR A 99 13.02 -9.41 11.41
N TYR A 100 13.04 -10.68 11.04
CA TYR A 100 12.34 -11.77 11.73
C TYR A 100 13.29 -12.42 12.75
N THR A 101 12.95 -12.35 14.02
CA THR A 101 13.76 -12.86 15.14
C THR A 101 12.95 -13.80 16.02
N GLU A 102 13.62 -14.44 16.97
CA GLU A 102 12.96 -15.31 17.97
C GLU A 102 11.98 -14.53 18.86
N ASP A 103 12.18 -13.21 19.00
CA ASP A 103 11.31 -12.31 19.77
C ASP A 103 10.05 -11.91 18.98
N THR A 104 9.96 -12.22 17.69
CA THR A 104 8.77 -11.89 16.88
C THR A 104 7.55 -12.67 17.37
N THR A 105 6.54 -11.95 17.83
CA THR A 105 5.29 -12.53 18.33
C THR A 105 4.34 -12.85 17.17
N LEU A 106 3.87 -14.10 17.07
CA LEU A 106 2.76 -14.49 16.19
C LEU A 106 1.50 -14.73 17.04
N LEU A 107 0.41 -14.02 16.72
CA LEU A 107 -0.89 -14.19 17.35
C LEU A 107 -1.87 -14.75 16.31
N VAL A 108 -2.38 -15.95 16.55
CA VAL A 108 -3.38 -16.61 15.70
C VAL A 108 -4.73 -16.59 16.39
N ASN A 109 -5.74 -15.97 15.76
CA ASN A 109 -7.10 -15.86 16.30
C ASN A 109 -7.11 -15.43 17.80
N PRO A 110 -6.48 -14.32 18.19
CA PRO A 110 -6.32 -13.96 19.59
C PRO A 110 -7.64 -13.69 20.33
N SER A 111 -8.73 -13.47 19.60
CA SER A 111 -10.08 -13.33 20.17
C SER A 111 -10.80 -14.67 20.39
N GLY A 112 -10.16 -15.79 20.06
CA GLY A 112 -10.73 -17.12 20.18
C GLY A 112 -11.19 -17.71 18.83
N SER A 113 -12.11 -18.67 18.89
CA SER A 113 -12.61 -19.40 17.72
C SER A 113 -13.25 -18.50 16.67
N PHE A 114 -12.91 -18.71 15.41
CA PHE A 114 -13.42 -17.93 14.26
C PHE A 114 -14.08 -18.87 13.23
N ILE A 115 -15.19 -19.49 13.64
CA ILE A 115 -15.95 -20.43 12.81
C ILE A 115 -16.96 -19.68 11.93
N LEU A 116 -17.64 -18.67 12.49
CA LEU A 116 -18.61 -17.85 11.76
C LEU A 116 -17.91 -16.60 11.18
N GLY A 117 -17.90 -16.45 9.86
CA GLY A 117 -17.26 -15.34 9.18
C GLY A 117 -17.97 -14.95 7.88
N GLY A 118 -17.35 -14.03 7.13
CA GLY A 118 -17.92 -13.47 5.93
C GLY A 118 -19.19 -12.64 6.20
N PRO A 119 -20.09 -12.46 5.21
CA PRO A 119 -21.29 -11.62 5.35
C PRO A 119 -22.25 -12.05 6.46
N MET A 120 -22.17 -13.29 6.91
CA MET A 120 -22.98 -13.79 8.04
C MET A 120 -22.43 -13.29 9.40
N GLY A 121 -21.13 -13.11 9.50
CA GLY A 121 -20.49 -12.57 10.71
C GLY A 121 -20.49 -11.05 10.74
N ASP A 122 -20.13 -10.43 9.63
CA ASP A 122 -20.06 -8.97 9.48
C ASP A 122 -20.24 -8.58 8.01
N ALA A 123 -21.31 -7.86 7.71
CA ALA A 123 -21.57 -7.36 6.36
C ALA A 123 -20.71 -6.14 6.04
N GLY A 124 -19.66 -6.35 5.28
CA GLY A 124 -18.77 -5.29 4.83
C GLY A 124 -19.43 -4.34 3.83
N LEU A 125 -18.96 -3.08 3.81
CA LEU A 125 -19.33 -2.07 2.83
C LEU A 125 -18.11 -1.65 2.03
N THR A 126 -18.28 -1.44 0.72
CA THR A 126 -17.21 -0.91 -0.13
C THR A 126 -16.81 0.50 0.33
N GLY A 127 -15.53 0.85 0.17
CA GLY A 127 -15.01 2.17 0.55
C GLY A 127 -14.82 2.38 2.06
N ARG A 128 -14.95 1.35 2.90
CA ARG A 128 -14.68 1.41 4.34
C ARG A 128 -13.35 0.82 4.77
N LYS A 129 -12.45 0.57 3.82
CA LYS A 129 -11.08 0.07 4.04
C LYS A 129 -10.05 0.96 3.35
N ILE A 130 -10.32 2.28 3.32
CA ILE A 130 -9.51 3.26 2.56
C ILE A 130 -8.04 3.32 3.01
N ILE A 131 -7.76 3.01 4.25
CA ILE A 131 -6.40 2.99 4.80
C ILE A 131 -5.69 1.69 4.43
N VAL A 132 -6.40 0.55 4.42
CA VAL A 132 -5.88 -0.73 3.92
C VAL A 132 -5.65 -0.67 2.41
N ASP A 133 -6.54 0.00 1.67
CA ASP A 133 -6.40 0.20 0.21
C ASP A 133 -5.15 1.00 -0.17
N THR A 134 -4.57 1.77 0.76
CA THR A 134 -3.46 2.69 0.55
C THR A 134 -2.20 2.29 1.35
N TYR A 135 -1.90 2.97 2.46
CA TYR A 135 -0.59 2.87 3.12
C TYR A 135 -0.64 2.38 4.57
N GLY A 136 -1.78 1.82 5.02
CA GLY A 136 -1.90 1.21 6.35
C GLY A 136 -1.77 2.20 7.52
N GLY A 137 -1.96 3.50 7.28
CA GLY A 137 -1.85 4.55 8.31
C GLY A 137 -0.49 5.22 8.39
N MET A 138 0.51 4.78 7.63
CA MET A 138 1.84 5.40 7.59
C MET A 138 1.86 6.74 6.83
N ALA A 139 0.83 7.02 6.05
CA ALA A 139 0.66 8.22 5.26
C ALA A 139 -0.61 8.96 5.64
N ARG A 140 -0.66 10.26 5.39
CA ARG A 140 -1.90 11.05 5.49
C ARG A 140 -2.88 10.59 4.42
N HIS A 141 -4.17 10.77 4.65
CA HIS A 141 -5.22 10.36 3.72
C HIS A 141 -6.31 11.45 3.62
N GLY A 142 -6.77 11.74 2.40
CA GLY A 142 -7.80 12.74 2.16
C GLY A 142 -9.23 12.28 2.43
N GLY A 143 -9.43 10.98 2.76
CA GLY A 143 -10.75 10.40 3.08
C GLY A 143 -11.52 9.85 1.89
N GLY A 144 -11.04 10.00 0.65
CA GLY A 144 -11.71 9.52 -0.55
C GLY A 144 -11.56 8.00 -0.73
N ALA A 145 -12.69 7.30 -0.93
CA ALA A 145 -12.70 5.88 -1.30
C ALA A 145 -12.50 5.69 -2.80
N PHE A 146 -11.87 4.57 -3.20
CA PHE A 146 -11.66 4.22 -4.61
C PHE A 146 -12.80 3.37 -5.17
N SER A 147 -13.12 2.27 -4.50
CA SER A 147 -14.14 1.32 -4.94
C SER A 147 -15.50 1.98 -5.14
N GLY A 148 -16.21 1.59 -6.20
CA GLY A 148 -17.52 2.15 -6.56
C GLY A 148 -17.46 3.49 -7.32
N LYS A 149 -16.27 4.03 -7.60
CA LYS A 149 -16.07 5.26 -8.36
C LYS A 149 -15.39 4.98 -9.69
N ASP A 150 -15.86 5.60 -10.77
CA ASP A 150 -15.16 5.64 -12.05
C ASP A 150 -14.01 6.68 -12.00
N PRO A 151 -13.07 6.70 -12.98
CA PRO A 151 -11.90 7.56 -12.94
C PRO A 151 -12.23 9.06 -13.13
N SER A 152 -13.46 9.46 -13.43
CA SER A 152 -13.85 10.87 -13.45
C SER A 152 -13.88 11.48 -12.05
N LYS A 153 -13.94 10.66 -11.01
CA LYS A 153 -13.89 11.07 -9.61
C LYS A 153 -12.45 11.24 -9.16
N VAL A 154 -12.06 12.44 -8.80
CA VAL A 154 -10.69 12.78 -8.37
C VAL A 154 -10.26 12.04 -7.09
N ASP A 155 -11.21 11.64 -6.24
CA ASP A 155 -10.93 10.75 -5.10
C ASP A 155 -10.17 9.49 -5.52
N ARG A 156 -10.43 8.99 -6.71
CA ARG A 156 -9.73 7.81 -7.26
C ARG A 156 -8.59 8.23 -8.19
N SER A 157 -8.87 8.97 -9.25
CA SER A 157 -7.87 9.30 -10.28
C SER A 157 -6.72 10.15 -9.75
N ALA A 158 -7.00 11.14 -8.90
CA ALA A 158 -5.95 11.97 -8.35
C ALA A 158 -5.10 11.23 -7.30
N ALA A 159 -5.67 10.32 -6.51
CA ALA A 159 -4.88 9.46 -5.62
C ALA A 159 -3.91 8.58 -6.42
N TYR A 160 -4.36 7.99 -7.53
CA TYR A 160 -3.47 7.24 -8.43
C TYR A 160 -2.40 8.13 -9.05
N ALA A 161 -2.73 9.35 -9.46
CA ALA A 161 -1.76 10.30 -9.97
C ALA A 161 -0.73 10.70 -8.90
N MET A 162 -1.15 10.92 -7.64
CA MET A 162 -0.22 11.25 -6.55
C MET A 162 0.70 10.06 -6.23
N ARG A 163 0.20 8.82 -6.32
CA ARG A 163 1.04 7.63 -6.25
C ARG A 163 2.12 7.64 -7.33
N TRP A 164 1.73 7.89 -8.57
CA TRP A 164 2.64 7.99 -9.70
C TRP A 164 3.68 9.08 -9.52
N VAL A 165 3.27 10.28 -9.07
CA VAL A 165 4.17 11.41 -8.79
C VAL A 165 5.17 11.07 -7.69
N ALA A 166 4.69 10.64 -6.50
CA ALA A 166 5.52 10.36 -5.35
C ALA A 166 6.55 9.25 -5.64
N LYS A 167 6.13 8.20 -6.35
CA LYS A 167 7.00 7.10 -6.74
C LYS A 167 8.11 7.56 -7.70
N ASN A 168 7.79 8.42 -8.66
CA ASN A 168 8.79 8.99 -9.58
C ASN A 168 9.75 9.97 -8.89
N ILE A 169 9.30 10.74 -7.88
CA ILE A 169 10.19 11.60 -7.07
C ILE A 169 11.28 10.76 -6.40
N VAL A 170 10.89 9.69 -5.72
CA VAL A 170 11.82 8.81 -4.99
C VAL A 170 12.72 8.05 -5.98
N ALA A 171 12.15 7.50 -7.05
CA ALA A 171 12.93 6.80 -8.08
C ALA A 171 13.92 7.70 -8.82
N ALA A 172 13.60 8.99 -8.98
CA ALA A 172 14.52 9.99 -9.55
C ALA A 172 15.68 10.35 -8.59
N GLY A 173 15.66 9.87 -7.35
CA GLY A 173 16.65 10.17 -6.33
C GLY A 173 16.59 11.63 -5.85
N LEU A 174 15.40 12.26 -5.93
CA LEU A 174 15.21 13.62 -5.44
C LEU A 174 15.01 13.64 -3.91
N ALA A 175 14.51 12.56 -3.34
CA ALA A 175 14.34 12.32 -1.91
C ALA A 175 14.29 10.82 -1.63
N ASP A 176 14.62 10.40 -0.41
CA ASP A 176 14.45 9.01 0.02
C ASP A 176 13.00 8.70 0.41
N ARG A 177 12.25 9.74 0.80
CA ARG A 177 10.83 9.68 1.18
C ARG A 177 10.10 10.89 0.63
N ALA A 178 8.87 10.68 0.11
CA ALA A 178 8.05 11.77 -0.40
C ALA A 178 6.58 11.55 -0.08
N GLU A 179 5.90 12.61 0.33
CA GLU A 179 4.45 12.69 0.44
C GLU A 179 3.95 13.84 -0.44
N VAL A 180 2.92 13.60 -1.24
CA VAL A 180 2.37 14.59 -2.17
C VAL A 180 0.90 14.79 -1.87
N GLN A 181 0.50 16.03 -1.63
CA GLN A 181 -0.88 16.43 -1.44
C GLN A 181 -1.36 17.28 -2.62
N VAL A 182 -2.54 16.97 -3.14
CA VAL A 182 -3.21 17.75 -4.18
C VAL A 182 -4.62 18.15 -3.74
N ALA A 183 -5.03 19.37 -4.05
CA ALA A 183 -6.36 19.87 -3.76
C ALA A 183 -7.04 20.37 -5.03
N TYR A 184 -8.32 20.02 -5.19
CA TYR A 184 -9.15 20.46 -6.31
C TYR A 184 -10.37 21.25 -5.81
N ALA A 185 -10.81 22.21 -6.63
CA ALA A 185 -12.10 22.88 -6.47
C ALA A 185 -13.04 22.44 -7.59
N ILE A 186 -14.29 22.14 -7.26
CA ILE A 186 -15.32 21.79 -8.25
C ILE A 186 -15.47 22.95 -9.25
N GLY A 187 -15.52 22.61 -10.53
CA GLY A 187 -15.61 23.60 -11.61
C GLY A 187 -14.27 24.23 -12.03
N ARG A 188 -13.15 23.78 -11.46
CA ARG A 188 -11.80 24.20 -11.88
C ARG A 188 -11.01 23.00 -12.37
N ALA A 189 -10.43 23.11 -13.58
CA ALA A 189 -9.65 22.03 -14.17
C ALA A 189 -8.28 21.87 -13.51
N LYS A 190 -7.61 22.98 -13.16
CA LYS A 190 -6.31 22.93 -12.51
C LYS A 190 -6.48 22.69 -11.00
N PRO A 191 -5.59 21.94 -10.36
CA PRO A 191 -5.49 21.90 -8.91
C PRO A 191 -5.41 23.33 -8.32
N VAL A 192 -6.03 23.53 -7.15
CA VAL A 192 -5.93 24.79 -6.40
C VAL A 192 -4.78 24.77 -5.40
N GLY A 193 -4.21 23.59 -5.15
CA GLY A 193 -3.02 23.42 -4.30
C GLY A 193 -2.29 22.12 -4.64
N LEU A 194 -0.97 22.19 -4.57
CA LEU A 194 -0.06 21.05 -4.59
C LEU A 194 0.97 21.27 -3.50
N TYR A 195 1.23 20.25 -2.70
CA TYR A 195 2.24 20.28 -1.66
C TYR A 195 3.08 19.02 -1.70
N VAL A 196 4.38 19.15 -1.60
CA VAL A 196 5.35 18.05 -1.52
C VAL A 196 6.08 18.14 -0.19
N GLU A 197 6.18 17.04 0.53
CA GLU A 197 6.95 16.92 1.76
C GLU A 197 7.92 15.75 1.65
N THR A 198 9.19 15.99 1.90
CA THR A 198 10.23 14.95 1.85
C THR A 198 10.71 14.52 3.24
N PHE A 199 10.14 15.05 4.30
CA PHE A 199 10.49 14.73 5.70
C PHE A 199 11.98 14.92 6.00
N GLY A 200 12.62 15.91 5.38
CA GLY A 200 14.04 16.18 5.54
C GLY A 200 14.96 15.23 4.75
N THR A 201 14.43 14.38 3.88
CA THR A 201 15.21 13.44 3.07
C THR A 201 15.49 13.91 1.64
N ALA A 202 15.21 15.19 1.35
CA ALA A 202 15.54 15.76 0.05
C ALA A 202 17.04 15.62 -0.22
N LYS A 203 17.40 15.32 -1.49
CA LYS A 203 18.78 15.27 -1.94
C LYS A 203 19.49 16.61 -1.64
N GLU A 204 20.76 16.55 -1.29
CA GLU A 204 21.58 17.74 -1.05
C GLU A 204 21.47 18.76 -2.18
N GLY A 205 21.23 20.02 -1.84
CA GLY A 205 20.98 21.12 -2.78
C GLY A 205 19.55 21.26 -3.27
N LEU A 206 18.62 20.34 -2.89
CA LEU A 206 17.20 20.44 -3.18
C LEU A 206 16.39 20.79 -1.94
N SER A 207 15.24 21.40 -2.16
CA SER A 207 14.20 21.64 -1.14
C SER A 207 12.86 21.07 -1.63
N ASP A 208 11.91 20.91 -0.73
CA ASP A 208 10.53 20.51 -1.08
C ASP A 208 9.93 21.46 -2.14
N ALA A 209 10.23 22.75 -2.06
CA ALA A 209 9.80 23.74 -3.04
C ALA A 209 10.41 23.52 -4.44
N ASN A 210 11.69 23.15 -4.53
CA ASN A 210 12.33 22.81 -5.79
C ASN A 210 11.72 21.56 -6.41
N ILE A 211 11.48 20.53 -5.60
CA ILE A 211 10.84 19.28 -6.05
C ILE A 211 9.40 19.54 -6.49
N GLN A 212 8.64 20.33 -5.73
CA GLN A 212 7.29 20.73 -6.13
C GLN A 212 7.28 21.51 -7.46
N ALA A 213 8.23 22.39 -7.69
CA ALA A 213 8.39 23.11 -8.96
C ALA A 213 8.65 22.16 -10.13
N ALA A 214 9.54 21.16 -9.93
CA ALA A 214 9.79 20.12 -10.92
C ALA A 214 8.55 19.27 -11.22
N VAL A 215 7.79 18.89 -10.19
CA VAL A 215 6.51 18.17 -10.36
C VAL A 215 5.52 19.00 -11.20
N ASN A 216 5.36 20.28 -10.90
CA ASN A 216 4.47 21.17 -11.67
C ASN A 216 4.88 21.32 -13.14
N GLN A 217 6.17 21.19 -13.44
CA GLN A 217 6.69 21.22 -14.81
C GLN A 217 6.46 19.94 -15.59
N VAL A 218 6.57 18.78 -14.90
CA VAL A 218 6.58 17.45 -15.53
C VAL A 218 5.20 16.82 -15.64
N PHE A 219 4.30 17.10 -14.68
CA PHE A 219 3.00 16.43 -14.59
C PHE A 219 1.84 17.42 -14.87
N ASP A 220 0.96 17.00 -15.77
CA ASP A 220 -0.33 17.68 -15.96
C ASP A 220 -1.37 17.03 -15.03
N LEU A 221 -1.65 17.68 -13.92
CA LEU A 221 -2.55 17.16 -12.88
C LEU A 221 -4.01 17.56 -13.09
N ARG A 222 -4.39 18.02 -14.28
CA ARG A 222 -5.82 18.22 -14.63
C ARG A 222 -6.52 16.86 -14.75
N PRO A 223 -7.76 16.69 -14.24
CA PRO A 223 -8.42 15.37 -14.21
C PRO A 223 -8.44 14.64 -15.57
N ALA A 224 -8.77 15.33 -16.66
CA ALA A 224 -8.76 14.74 -17.99
C ALA A 224 -7.36 14.33 -18.48
N ALA A 225 -6.32 15.06 -18.09
CA ALA A 225 -4.94 14.71 -18.39
C ALA A 225 -4.52 13.46 -17.62
N ILE A 226 -4.83 13.37 -16.33
CA ILE A 226 -4.57 12.19 -15.50
C ILE A 226 -5.22 10.93 -16.11
N ILE A 227 -6.50 11.02 -16.50
CA ILE A 227 -7.22 9.89 -17.11
C ILE A 227 -6.53 9.44 -18.39
N ARG A 228 -6.08 10.35 -19.23
CA ARG A 228 -5.38 10.07 -20.48
C ARG A 228 -3.98 9.50 -20.25
N GLU A 229 -3.18 10.16 -19.40
CA GLU A 229 -1.77 9.78 -19.16
C GLU A 229 -1.63 8.40 -18.49
N LEU A 230 -2.54 8.08 -17.58
CA LEU A 230 -2.59 6.79 -16.89
C LEU A 230 -3.53 5.79 -17.57
N ASP A 231 -4.15 6.16 -18.71
CA ASP A 231 -5.08 5.30 -19.46
C ASP A 231 -6.14 4.62 -18.57
N LEU A 232 -6.83 5.45 -17.77
CA LEU A 232 -7.72 4.98 -16.70
C LEU A 232 -9.11 4.54 -17.19
N LEU A 233 -9.42 4.63 -18.49
CA LEU A 233 -10.70 4.15 -19.03
C LEU A 233 -10.70 2.64 -19.29
N ARG A 234 -9.56 1.97 -19.20
CA ARG A 234 -9.46 0.51 -19.32
C ARG A 234 -10.08 -0.21 -18.13
N PRO A 235 -10.54 -1.46 -18.29
CA PRO A 235 -11.14 -2.25 -17.20
C PRO A 235 -10.06 -2.87 -16.29
N ILE A 236 -9.23 -2.05 -15.66
CA ILE A 236 -8.08 -2.47 -14.84
C ILE A 236 -8.39 -2.60 -13.34
N TYR A 237 -9.62 -2.30 -12.92
CA TYR A 237 -9.94 -2.09 -11.49
C TYR A 237 -10.26 -3.38 -10.73
N ALA A 238 -10.76 -4.43 -11.37
CA ALA A 238 -11.12 -5.68 -10.71
C ALA A 238 -9.93 -6.30 -9.96
N GLN A 239 -8.72 -6.21 -10.51
CA GLN A 239 -7.50 -6.73 -9.91
C GLN A 239 -7.03 -5.96 -8.65
N THR A 240 -7.59 -4.77 -8.38
CA THR A 240 -7.30 -3.98 -7.17
C THR A 240 -8.35 -4.18 -6.07
N ALA A 241 -9.34 -5.06 -6.27
CA ALA A 241 -10.42 -5.30 -5.31
C ALA A 241 -9.93 -5.96 -4.00
N ALA A 242 -8.74 -6.55 -4.00
CA ALA A 242 -8.10 -7.14 -2.83
C ALA A 242 -6.59 -6.84 -2.84
N TYR A 243 -5.99 -6.83 -1.65
CA TYR A 243 -4.54 -6.69 -1.40
C TYR A 243 -3.97 -5.30 -1.72
N GLY A 244 -4.79 -4.26 -1.62
CA GLY A 244 -4.41 -2.87 -1.83
C GLY A 244 -4.28 -2.45 -3.29
N HIS A 245 -4.20 -1.13 -3.50
CA HIS A 245 -4.12 -0.51 -4.82
C HIS A 245 -2.68 -0.14 -5.21
N PHE A 246 -1.77 -0.08 -4.24
CA PHE A 246 -0.41 0.42 -4.42
C PHE A 246 0.65 -0.62 -4.09
N GLY A 247 1.85 -0.45 -4.68
CA GLY A 247 2.99 -1.35 -4.47
C GLY A 247 2.79 -2.76 -5.02
N ARG A 248 1.87 -2.94 -5.96
CA ARG A 248 1.56 -4.23 -6.58
C ARG A 248 2.63 -4.56 -7.62
N THR A 249 3.21 -5.74 -7.50
CA THR A 249 4.20 -6.27 -8.46
C THR A 249 3.68 -7.48 -9.23
N ASP A 250 2.52 -7.98 -8.84
CA ASP A 250 1.81 -9.13 -9.43
C ASP A 250 0.85 -8.73 -10.55
N VAL A 251 0.56 -7.45 -10.69
CA VAL A 251 -0.31 -6.87 -11.71
C VAL A 251 0.30 -5.60 -12.29
N GLU A 252 0.05 -5.34 -13.55
CA GLU A 252 0.52 -4.13 -14.20
C GLU A 252 -0.47 -2.98 -14.00
N LEU A 253 -0.06 -1.97 -13.22
CA LEU A 253 -0.87 -0.80 -12.90
C LEU A 253 -0.16 0.48 -13.39
N PRO A 254 -0.86 1.35 -14.15
CA PRO A 254 -0.22 2.52 -14.77
C PRO A 254 0.34 3.53 -13.76
N TRP A 255 -0.23 3.64 -12.57
CA TRP A 255 0.28 4.52 -11.50
C TRP A 255 1.53 3.98 -10.78
N GLU A 256 1.97 2.77 -11.11
CA GLU A 256 3.23 2.20 -10.62
C GLU A 256 4.41 2.41 -11.59
N GLN A 257 4.20 3.04 -12.74
CA GLN A 257 5.23 3.27 -13.76
C GLN A 257 6.25 4.33 -13.33
N LEU A 258 7.52 4.09 -13.70
CA LEU A 258 8.66 4.99 -13.46
C LEU A 258 9.05 5.80 -14.72
N ASN A 259 8.07 6.18 -15.50
CA ASN A 259 8.25 6.78 -16.82
C ASN A 259 8.47 8.30 -16.81
N ARG A 260 8.62 8.93 -15.65
CA ARG A 260 8.89 10.37 -15.47
C ARG A 260 10.21 10.65 -14.73
N VAL A 261 10.99 9.64 -14.41
CA VAL A 261 12.25 9.75 -13.64
C VAL A 261 13.21 10.75 -14.31
N GLU A 262 13.53 10.53 -15.57
CA GLU A 262 14.50 11.40 -16.28
C GLU A 262 13.97 12.83 -16.45
N ALA A 263 12.68 12.99 -16.72
CA ALA A 263 12.07 14.31 -16.82
C ALA A 263 12.10 15.08 -15.48
N LEU A 264 11.87 14.38 -14.37
CA LEU A 264 11.98 14.98 -13.03
C LEU A 264 13.42 15.35 -12.69
N ARG A 265 14.40 14.49 -13.00
CA ARG A 265 15.82 14.81 -12.82
C ARG A 265 16.21 16.07 -13.57
N ALA A 266 15.88 16.14 -14.86
CA ALA A 266 16.16 17.30 -15.68
C ALA A 266 15.48 18.57 -15.16
N ALA A 267 14.20 18.48 -14.74
CA ALA A 267 13.45 19.61 -14.18
C ALA A 267 13.99 20.07 -12.82
N ALA A 268 14.63 19.19 -12.06
CA ALA A 268 15.29 19.48 -10.78
C ALA A 268 16.75 19.94 -10.94
N GLY A 269 17.29 19.95 -12.16
CA GLY A 269 18.65 20.37 -12.44
C GLY A 269 19.73 19.30 -12.15
N LEU A 270 19.35 18.02 -12.27
CA LEU A 270 20.22 16.86 -12.00
C LEU A 270 20.57 16.10 -13.29
#